data_5bcf2a82bc516f1066b7c2e01bfa9d03
#
_entry.id   5bcf2a82bc516f1066b7c2e01bfa9d03
#
_cell.length_a   1.000
_cell.length_b   1.000
_cell.length_c   1.000
_cell.angle_alpha   90.00
_cell.angle_beta   90.00
_cell.angle_gamma   90.00
#
_symmetry.space_group_name_H-M   'P 1'
#
loop_
_entity.id
_entity.type
_entity.pdbx_description
1 polymer ?
#
loop_
_entity_poly.entity_id
_entity_poly.type
_entity_poly.pdbx_seq_one_letter_code
_entity_poly.pdbx_strand_id
1 'polypeptide(L)'
;MAKSPKMGGWAIVPVIVLGAALAGTLGSASCNVYDASLLLPAKDAGPDAAQRGGVGFWSGPADQPPSCFSARFPRKEDRPAPQSGAALPPIFMAFQTLNTGSLNDEGQLDPEAWRNIGFDLDGTCTGSETCETPGQTHLSCKQVSSAVPLDGAYCRDNTFGRLGYAAGAAPETSRGFGLNSDGFNCALCVGAYNYLFRISGYNGEANDDRVRVDLYPSPGLDRLLPWDCATDDWKKHPCFTSDDKWQIREDILTGPVTAAGDIPASKLFDDAAYVRDGTLVITPPENTLFWFPGKRALATAYPLTIQKGIVTAKLERGKDGVWRAKDGIVAGRATRQDVIKGLRLVGICEDNKNYAFVEDFVTKNLDILASGEKNPDKPCDSISLGFPFTAIQATPGRSEKVQDLVECEKRAPADAGVDAAPVFDAGTD
;
A
#
# COMPACT_ATOMS: atom_id res chain seq x y z
N MET A 1 57.42 -42.23 -25.66
CA MET A 1 57.79 -43.26 -24.68
C MET A 1 56.88 -43.14 -23.51
N ALA A 2 55.87 -43.96 -23.44
CA ALA A 2 55.69 -45.08 -22.52
C ALA A 2 55.32 -44.60 -21.10
N LYS A 3 54.26 -45.00 -20.44
CA LYS A 3 53.44 -46.21 -20.39
C LYS A 3 52.20 -45.92 -19.51
N SER A 4 51.03 -46.41 -19.95
CA SER A 4 49.90 -46.72 -19.05
C SER A 4 50.17 -48.02 -18.28
N PRO A 5 49.61 -48.23 -17.11
CA PRO A 5 48.74 -49.39 -16.95
C PRO A 5 47.48 -49.17 -16.12
N LYS A 6 46.41 -49.71 -16.59
CA LYS A 6 45.67 -50.93 -16.27
C LYS A 6 44.74 -50.91 -15.06
N MET A 7 43.53 -51.25 -15.43
CA MET A 7 42.34 -51.60 -14.64
C MET A 7 42.56 -52.55 -13.45
N GLY A 8 41.68 -52.40 -12.46
CA GLY A 8 41.36 -53.40 -11.46
C GLY A 8 39.93 -53.21 -11.00
N GLY A 9 39.03 -54.01 -11.52
CA GLY A 9 37.67 -54.10 -11.02
C GLY A 9 37.58 -55.09 -9.85
N TRP A 10 36.71 -54.80 -8.93
CA TRP A 10 36.17 -55.80 -7.95
C TRP A 10 34.73 -55.44 -7.54
N ALA A 11 33.87 -56.28 -7.98
CA ALA A 11 32.85 -57.07 -7.28
C ALA A 11 31.78 -56.35 -6.45
N ILE A 12 30.57 -56.50 -6.94
CA ILE A 12 29.25 -56.27 -6.35
C ILE A 12 29.03 -57.27 -5.20
N VAL A 13 28.57 -56.78 -4.02
CA VAL A 13 27.85 -57.58 -3.03
C VAL A 13 26.63 -56.83 -2.60
N PRO A 14 25.43 -57.37 -2.75
CA PRO A 14 24.22 -56.75 -2.21
C PRO A 14 24.04 -57.21 -0.75
N VAL A 15 23.95 -56.27 0.18
CA VAL A 15 23.44 -56.54 1.53
C VAL A 15 22.02 -55.95 1.64
N ILE A 16 21.07 -56.86 1.61
CA ILE A 16 19.69 -56.62 2.05
C ILE A 16 19.71 -56.57 3.57
N VAL A 17 19.34 -55.45 4.16
CA VAL A 17 18.93 -55.42 5.58
C VAL A 17 17.53 -54.83 5.65
N LEU A 18 16.57 -55.72 5.96
CA LEU A 18 15.27 -55.37 6.52
C LEU A 18 15.50 -54.75 7.89
N GLY A 19 14.87 -53.60 8.16
CA GLY A 19 14.90 -52.98 9.48
C GLY A 19 13.76 -51.99 9.64
N ALA A 20 12.66 -52.44 10.15
CA ALA A 20 11.64 -51.80 11.00
C ALA A 20 11.29 -50.33 10.81
N ALA A 21 10.06 -50.10 10.44
CA ALA A 21 9.30 -48.87 10.55
C ALA A 21 9.30 -48.34 11.99
N LEU A 22 9.81 -47.13 12.19
CA LEU A 22 9.43 -46.24 13.27
C LEU A 22 8.88 -44.98 12.61
N ALA A 23 7.57 -44.89 12.59
CA ALA A 23 6.83 -43.68 12.24
C ALA A 23 7.07 -42.65 13.34
N GLY A 24 8.11 -41.88 13.18
CA GLY A 24 8.30 -40.64 13.89
C GLY A 24 7.68 -39.51 13.05
N THR A 25 6.46 -39.11 13.38
CA THR A 25 5.86 -37.89 12.91
C THR A 25 6.66 -36.68 13.46
N LEU A 26 7.75 -36.38 12.82
CA LEU A 26 8.33 -35.04 12.92
C LEU A 26 7.41 -34.13 12.13
N GLY A 27 6.46 -33.53 12.86
CA GLY A 27 5.75 -32.36 12.36
C GLY A 27 6.77 -31.32 11.98
N SER A 28 7.01 -31.19 10.69
CA SER A 28 7.59 -29.99 10.11
C SER A 28 6.63 -28.85 10.43
N ALA A 29 6.90 -28.15 11.54
CA ALA A 29 6.40 -26.82 11.75
C ALA A 29 7.03 -25.97 10.63
N SER A 30 6.45 -26.00 9.43
CA SER A 30 6.63 -24.94 8.45
C SER A 30 6.11 -23.68 9.12
N CYS A 31 7.03 -22.80 9.55
CA CYS A 31 6.69 -21.43 9.86
C CYS A 31 6.10 -20.83 8.59
N ASN A 32 4.81 -20.90 8.39
CA ASN A 32 4.10 -20.05 7.46
C ASN A 32 4.19 -18.63 8.03
N VAL A 33 5.27 -17.95 7.73
CA VAL A 33 5.48 -16.54 8.09
C VAL A 33 4.51 -15.64 7.33
N TYR A 34 3.90 -16.15 6.29
CA TYR A 34 2.82 -15.51 5.55
C TYR A 34 1.50 -16.18 5.91
N ASP A 35 0.83 -15.60 6.87
CA ASP A 35 -0.55 -15.96 7.16
C ASP A 35 -1.44 -15.23 6.15
N ALA A 36 -1.86 -15.94 5.10
CA ALA A 36 -2.80 -15.41 4.13
C ALA A 36 -4.12 -15.00 4.81
N SER A 37 -4.42 -15.51 6.01
CA SER A 37 -5.56 -15.06 6.82
C SER A 37 -5.40 -13.61 7.30
N LEU A 38 -4.19 -13.05 7.30
CA LEU A 38 -3.96 -11.62 7.58
C LEU A 38 -4.44 -10.73 6.43
N LEU A 39 -4.60 -11.28 5.23
CA LEU A 39 -5.20 -10.60 4.08
C LEU A 39 -6.69 -10.96 3.93
N LEU A 40 -7.15 -12.02 4.58
CA LEU A 40 -8.53 -12.44 4.51
C LEU A 40 -9.30 -11.83 5.68
N PRO A 41 -10.40 -11.12 5.41
CA PRO A 41 -11.38 -10.82 6.44
C PRO A 41 -11.92 -12.15 7.01
N ALA A 42 -12.22 -12.17 8.31
CA ALA A 42 -12.81 -13.34 8.96
C ALA A 42 -14.05 -13.82 8.21
N LYS A 43 -14.14 -15.13 8.00
CA LYS A 43 -15.13 -15.80 7.13
C LYS A 43 -16.59 -15.76 7.64
N ASP A 44 -16.84 -15.13 8.78
CA ASP A 44 -18.17 -14.96 9.36
C ASP A 44 -18.77 -13.62 8.91
N ALA A 45 -19.09 -13.56 7.61
CA ALA A 45 -19.79 -12.43 7.03
C ALA A 45 -21.30 -12.53 7.28
N GLY A 46 -21.69 -12.21 8.51
CA GLY A 46 -23.02 -11.69 8.79
C GLY A 46 -23.20 -10.29 8.17
N PRO A 47 -24.29 -9.57 8.46
CA PRO A 47 -24.57 -8.23 7.95
C PRO A 47 -23.46 -7.20 8.19
N ASP A 48 -22.40 -7.56 8.91
CA ASP A 48 -21.18 -6.77 9.17
C ASP A 48 -20.20 -6.69 8.01
N ALA A 49 -20.43 -7.34 6.89
CA ALA A 49 -19.57 -7.23 5.68
C ALA A 49 -19.47 -5.77 5.18
N ALA A 50 -20.45 -4.95 5.53
CA ALA A 50 -20.44 -3.52 5.28
C ALA A 50 -19.33 -2.75 6.01
N GLN A 51 -18.79 -3.31 7.10
CA GLN A 51 -17.79 -2.64 7.95
C GLN A 51 -16.34 -2.82 7.45
N ARG A 52 -16.11 -3.65 6.43
CA ARG A 52 -14.78 -4.09 6.02
C ARG A 52 -13.91 -3.07 5.28
N GLY A 53 -14.41 -1.90 4.99
CA GLY A 53 -13.65 -0.89 4.26
C GLY A 53 -13.46 0.42 5.00
N GLY A 54 -13.56 0.41 6.31
CA GLY A 54 -13.48 1.62 7.09
C GLY A 54 -14.29 1.43 8.35
N VAL A 55 -13.62 1.17 9.35
CA VAL A 55 -13.99 0.79 10.68
C VAL A 55 -15.00 1.75 11.31
N GLY A 56 -16.16 1.26 11.72
CA GLY A 56 -16.94 1.84 12.84
C GLY A 56 -17.48 3.27 12.73
N PHE A 57 -17.23 3.97 11.62
CA PHE A 57 -17.69 5.35 11.41
C PHE A 57 -19.02 5.44 10.66
N TRP A 58 -19.73 4.33 10.56
CA TRP A 58 -21.04 4.26 9.93
C TRP A 58 -22.06 4.96 10.81
N SER A 59 -22.57 6.05 10.36
CA SER A 59 -23.67 6.74 11.01
C SER A 59 -24.79 6.98 10.00
N GLY A 60 -25.33 5.88 9.50
CA GLY A 60 -26.66 5.94 8.87
C GLY A 60 -27.70 6.00 9.98
N PRO A 61 -28.88 6.59 9.76
CA PRO A 61 -30.01 6.46 10.65
C PRO A 61 -30.32 4.97 10.89
N ALA A 62 -30.59 4.56 12.12
CA ALA A 62 -30.85 3.18 12.49
C ALA A 62 -32.08 2.55 11.79
N ASP A 63 -32.90 3.37 11.17
CA ASP A 63 -34.11 3.03 10.43
C ASP A 63 -33.91 2.88 8.91
N GLN A 64 -32.69 3.12 8.38
CA GLN A 64 -32.40 2.93 6.97
C GLN A 64 -31.81 1.54 6.68
N PRO A 65 -32.14 0.94 5.53
CA PRO A 65 -31.54 -0.32 5.13
C PRO A 65 -30.02 -0.17 4.94
N PRO A 66 -29.22 -1.20 5.29
CA PRO A 66 -27.76 -1.14 5.17
C PRO A 66 -27.26 -0.78 3.77
N SER A 67 -28.02 -1.06 2.73
CA SER A 67 -27.71 -0.70 1.35
C SER A 67 -27.68 0.81 1.07
N CYS A 68 -28.24 1.62 1.99
CA CYS A 68 -28.26 3.08 1.89
C CYS A 68 -27.22 3.79 2.74
N PHE A 69 -26.28 3.06 3.33
CA PHE A 69 -25.23 3.67 4.12
C PHE A 69 -24.03 4.02 3.25
N SER A 70 -23.57 5.25 3.38
CA SER A 70 -22.33 5.70 2.80
C SER A 70 -21.13 5.22 3.64
N ALA A 71 -20.08 4.75 2.98
CA ALA A 71 -18.79 4.46 3.60
C ALA A 71 -18.04 5.76 3.89
N ARG A 72 -18.66 6.67 4.64
CA ARG A 72 -18.07 7.98 4.90
C ARG A 72 -16.70 7.85 5.57
N PHE A 73 -15.77 8.72 5.21
CA PHE A 73 -14.47 8.80 5.86
C PHE A 73 -14.59 9.41 7.28
N PRO A 74 -13.69 9.04 8.20
CA PRO A 74 -13.62 9.63 9.54
C PRO A 74 -13.36 11.13 9.49
N ARG A 75 -14.00 11.88 10.38
CA ARG A 75 -13.91 13.34 10.48
C ARG A 75 -13.38 13.74 11.86
N LYS A 76 -13.04 15.01 12.01
CA LYS A 76 -12.60 15.57 13.30
C LYS A 76 -13.66 15.42 14.40
N GLU A 77 -14.94 15.45 14.02
CA GLU A 77 -16.10 15.29 14.91
C GLU A 77 -16.25 13.86 15.45
N ASP A 78 -15.63 12.89 14.77
CA ASP A 78 -15.62 11.49 15.22
C ASP A 78 -14.59 11.20 16.31
N ARG A 79 -13.77 12.17 16.65
CA ARG A 79 -12.78 12.07 17.73
C ARG A 79 -13.46 11.72 19.05
N PRO A 80 -12.92 10.75 19.82
CA PRO A 80 -13.47 10.43 21.12
C PRO A 80 -13.32 11.61 22.10
N ALA A 81 -14.08 11.58 23.19
CA ALA A 81 -13.85 12.50 24.28
C ALA A 81 -12.45 12.32 24.88
N PRO A 82 -11.83 13.38 25.45
CA PRO A 82 -10.52 13.28 26.07
C PRO A 82 -10.43 12.12 27.05
N GLN A 83 -9.38 11.33 26.91
CA GLN A 83 -9.10 10.17 27.75
C GLN A 83 -7.91 10.42 28.66
N SER A 84 -7.97 9.88 29.88
CA SER A 84 -6.84 9.89 30.81
C SER A 84 -6.10 8.55 30.70
N GLY A 85 -4.86 8.58 30.28
CA GLY A 85 -3.99 7.40 30.21
C GLY A 85 -2.53 7.82 30.08
N ALA A 86 -1.60 7.00 30.60
CA ALA A 86 -0.19 7.24 30.39
C ALA A 86 0.16 6.85 28.94
N ALA A 87 0.87 7.72 28.24
CA ALA A 87 1.34 7.43 26.90
C ALA A 87 2.33 6.25 26.89
N LEU A 88 2.18 5.38 25.92
CA LEU A 88 3.15 4.35 25.61
C LEU A 88 4.42 4.95 25.00
N PRO A 89 5.55 4.23 25.01
CA PRO A 89 6.68 4.57 24.17
C PRO A 89 6.27 4.69 22.70
N PRO A 90 6.91 5.54 21.90
CA PRO A 90 6.57 5.69 20.49
C PRO A 90 6.61 4.35 19.74
N ILE A 91 5.61 4.11 18.91
CA ILE A 91 5.46 2.89 18.12
C ILE A 91 5.76 3.23 16.66
N PHE A 92 6.82 2.65 16.11
CA PHE A 92 7.09 2.70 14.67
C PHE A 92 6.39 1.56 13.97
N MET A 93 5.82 1.83 12.81
CA MET A 93 5.14 0.85 11.96
C MET A 93 5.70 0.93 10.55
N ALA A 94 5.78 -0.21 9.86
CA ALA A 94 6.14 -0.31 8.45
C ALA A 94 5.03 -1.04 7.69
N PHE A 95 4.70 -0.60 6.48
CA PHE A 95 3.76 -1.31 5.62
C PHE A 95 4.27 -2.72 5.32
N GLN A 96 3.43 -3.73 5.55
CA GLN A 96 3.67 -5.11 5.14
C GLN A 96 3.10 -5.40 3.76
N THR A 97 1.89 -4.93 3.53
CA THR A 97 1.19 -5.07 2.25
C THR A 97 0.53 -3.76 1.87
N LEU A 98 0.37 -3.56 0.58
CA LEU A 98 -0.43 -2.49 0.00
C LEU A 98 -1.08 -3.01 -1.28
N ASN A 99 -2.40 -2.80 -1.41
CA ASN A 99 -3.15 -3.15 -2.60
C ASN A 99 -3.56 -1.85 -3.33
N THR A 100 -3.28 -1.78 -4.61
CA THR A 100 -3.69 -0.63 -5.45
C THR A 100 -5.17 -0.67 -5.87
N GLY A 101 -5.99 -1.50 -5.21
CA GLY A 101 -7.40 -1.67 -5.53
C GLY A 101 -7.68 -2.76 -6.56
N SER A 102 -6.67 -3.56 -6.91
CA SER A 102 -6.74 -4.58 -7.96
C SER A 102 -6.92 -6.01 -7.47
N LEU A 103 -6.73 -6.26 -6.18
CA LEU A 103 -6.80 -7.60 -5.59
C LEU A 103 -8.04 -7.73 -4.72
N ASN A 104 -8.74 -8.86 -4.86
CA ASN A 104 -9.82 -9.26 -3.96
C ASN A 104 -9.28 -9.75 -2.60
N ASP A 105 -10.18 -10.20 -1.73
CA ASP A 105 -9.86 -10.67 -0.38
C ASP A 105 -8.94 -11.92 -0.40
N GLU A 106 -8.97 -12.71 -1.46
CA GLU A 106 -8.11 -13.87 -1.67
C GLU A 106 -6.73 -13.50 -2.26
N GLY A 107 -6.46 -12.22 -2.46
CA GLY A 107 -5.22 -11.73 -3.06
C GLY A 107 -5.11 -12.02 -4.56
N GLN A 108 -6.23 -12.30 -5.23
CA GLN A 108 -6.30 -12.55 -6.66
C GLN A 108 -6.67 -11.27 -7.40
N LEU A 109 -6.18 -11.13 -8.63
CA LEU A 109 -6.53 -10.01 -9.50
C LEU A 109 -8.02 -10.08 -9.86
N ASP A 110 -8.77 -9.03 -9.53
CA ASP A 110 -10.21 -8.95 -9.71
C ASP A 110 -10.60 -7.55 -10.24
N PRO A 111 -11.32 -7.46 -11.39
CA PRO A 111 -11.74 -6.20 -11.97
C PRO A 111 -12.73 -5.41 -11.10
N GLU A 112 -13.38 -6.05 -10.15
CA GLU A 112 -14.39 -5.45 -9.28
C GLU A 112 -13.88 -5.22 -7.84
N ALA A 113 -12.64 -5.61 -7.52
CA ALA A 113 -12.07 -5.49 -6.17
C ALA A 113 -12.17 -4.06 -5.62
N TRP A 114 -11.90 -3.07 -6.47
CA TRP A 114 -11.93 -1.65 -6.11
C TRP A 114 -13.26 -1.18 -5.50
N ARG A 115 -14.38 -1.86 -5.83
CA ARG A 115 -15.73 -1.50 -5.35
C ARG A 115 -15.90 -1.61 -3.85
N ASN A 116 -15.09 -2.44 -3.20
CA ASN A 116 -15.17 -2.69 -1.75
C ASN A 116 -14.10 -1.93 -0.97
N ILE A 117 -13.34 -1.04 -1.63
CA ILE A 117 -12.15 -0.40 -1.08
C ILE A 117 -12.35 1.13 -1.05
N GLY A 118 -11.92 1.77 0.05
CA GLY A 118 -11.95 3.22 0.18
C GLY A 118 -13.16 3.74 0.94
N PHE A 119 -13.45 5.01 0.76
CA PHE A 119 -14.51 5.76 1.42
C PHE A 119 -15.35 6.50 0.40
N ASP A 120 -16.55 6.88 0.79
CA ASP A 120 -17.32 7.94 0.15
C ASP A 120 -16.64 9.28 0.49
N LEU A 121 -15.85 9.78 -0.47
CA LEU A 121 -15.00 10.95 -0.27
C LEU A 121 -15.74 12.25 -0.55
N ASP A 122 -16.79 12.23 -1.39
CA ASP A 122 -17.52 13.42 -1.82
C ASP A 122 -18.93 13.53 -1.24
N GLY A 123 -19.40 12.52 -0.54
CA GLY A 123 -20.72 12.47 0.08
C GLY A 123 -21.84 12.28 -0.95
N THR A 124 -21.55 11.61 -2.07
CA THR A 124 -22.49 11.38 -3.18
C THR A 124 -22.40 9.93 -3.63
N CYS A 125 -23.53 9.29 -3.89
CA CYS A 125 -23.57 7.98 -4.51
C CYS A 125 -23.74 8.09 -6.02
N THR A 126 -22.65 8.03 -6.76
CA THR A 126 -22.69 8.12 -8.23
C THR A 126 -23.08 6.76 -8.82
N GLY A 127 -24.27 6.69 -9.43
CA GLY A 127 -24.76 5.47 -10.09
C GLY A 127 -25.19 4.33 -9.17
N SER A 128 -25.33 4.58 -7.88
CA SER A 128 -25.87 3.60 -6.95
C SER A 128 -27.42 3.61 -7.03
N GLU A 129 -28.00 2.53 -7.52
CA GLU A 129 -29.46 2.34 -7.54
C GLU A 129 -30.05 2.05 -6.14
N THR A 130 -29.22 1.83 -5.15
CA THR A 130 -29.66 1.27 -3.86
C THR A 130 -30.11 2.30 -2.85
N CYS A 131 -29.64 3.55 -2.95
CA CYS A 131 -29.88 4.59 -1.94
C CYS A 131 -30.65 5.80 -2.44
N GLU A 132 -30.92 5.88 -3.72
CA GLU A 132 -31.50 7.05 -4.35
C GLU A 132 -32.70 6.70 -5.22
N THR A 133 -33.49 7.71 -5.57
CA THR A 133 -34.64 7.54 -6.41
C THR A 133 -34.24 6.85 -7.72
N PRO A 134 -34.85 5.71 -8.10
CA PRO A 134 -34.48 5.00 -9.33
C PRO A 134 -34.48 5.91 -10.53
N GLY A 135 -33.37 5.88 -11.30
CA GLY A 135 -33.20 6.65 -12.54
C GLY A 135 -32.58 8.04 -12.39
N GLN A 136 -32.13 8.44 -11.19
CA GLN A 136 -31.33 9.66 -11.00
C GLN A 136 -29.87 9.33 -10.72
N THR A 137 -28.98 9.80 -11.57
CA THR A 137 -27.54 9.76 -11.33
C THR A 137 -27.16 11.03 -10.59
N HIS A 138 -26.68 10.88 -9.35
CA HIS A 138 -26.18 12.01 -8.60
C HIS A 138 -24.68 12.16 -8.89
N LEU A 139 -24.24 13.39 -9.11
CA LEU A 139 -22.87 13.74 -9.44
C LEU A 139 -22.36 14.77 -8.45
N SER A 140 -21.17 14.57 -7.92
CA SER A 140 -20.49 15.57 -7.09
C SER A 140 -19.83 16.66 -7.91
N CYS A 141 -19.54 16.39 -9.19
CA CYS A 141 -18.97 17.32 -10.14
C CYS A 141 -19.43 17.00 -11.56
N LYS A 142 -19.22 17.94 -12.48
CA LYS A 142 -19.57 17.76 -13.90
C LYS A 142 -18.58 16.81 -14.57
N GLN A 143 -19.06 15.70 -15.07
CA GLN A 143 -18.25 14.73 -15.78
C GLN A 143 -17.63 15.30 -17.05
N VAL A 144 -16.37 14.99 -17.29
CA VAL A 144 -15.60 15.45 -18.46
C VAL A 144 -15.71 14.49 -19.64
N SER A 145 -16.20 13.27 -19.42
CA SER A 145 -16.41 12.26 -20.44
C SER A 145 -17.86 11.76 -20.44
N SER A 146 -18.25 11.07 -21.50
CA SER A 146 -19.58 10.44 -21.60
C SER A 146 -19.71 9.20 -20.72
N ALA A 147 -18.60 8.59 -20.32
CA ALA A 147 -18.57 7.49 -19.39
C ALA A 147 -18.48 8.07 -17.97
N VAL A 148 -19.55 7.93 -17.20
CA VAL A 148 -19.57 8.33 -15.79
C VAL A 148 -18.90 7.24 -14.98
N PRO A 149 -17.78 7.53 -14.26
CA PRO A 149 -17.24 6.58 -13.29
C PRO A 149 -18.28 6.35 -12.18
N LEU A 150 -18.64 5.09 -11.98
CA LEU A 150 -19.58 4.70 -10.93
C LEU A 150 -18.83 4.41 -9.64
N ASP A 151 -19.47 4.69 -8.52
CA ASP A 151 -18.94 4.35 -7.20
C ASP A 151 -19.01 2.84 -6.96
N GLY A 152 -18.25 2.41 -5.96
CA GLY A 152 -18.31 1.07 -5.42
C GLY A 152 -19.46 0.86 -4.45
N ALA A 153 -19.41 -0.25 -3.72
CA ALA A 153 -20.36 -0.56 -2.68
C ALA A 153 -20.35 0.53 -1.58
N TYR A 154 -21.52 0.92 -1.10
CA TYR A 154 -21.68 1.96 -0.08
C TYR A 154 -21.09 3.31 -0.49
N CYS A 155 -21.25 3.69 -1.75
CA CYS A 155 -20.81 4.97 -2.31
C CYS A 155 -19.28 5.18 -2.22
N ARG A 156 -18.48 4.10 -2.23
CA ARG A 156 -17.03 4.22 -2.17
C ARG A 156 -16.45 4.79 -3.45
N ASP A 157 -15.65 5.82 -3.28
CA ASP A 157 -14.88 6.44 -4.34
C ASP A 157 -13.50 5.77 -4.43
N ASN A 158 -13.25 5.03 -5.51
CA ASN A 158 -11.94 4.41 -5.77
C ASN A 158 -11.70 4.15 -7.26
N THR A 159 -11.81 5.16 -8.07
CA THR A 159 -11.58 5.04 -9.52
C THR A 159 -10.13 4.66 -9.84
N PHE A 160 -9.16 5.05 -9.01
CA PHE A 160 -7.75 4.63 -9.17
C PHE A 160 -7.58 3.11 -9.08
N GLY A 161 -8.41 2.41 -8.30
CA GLY A 161 -8.35 0.94 -8.21
C GLY A 161 -8.60 0.25 -9.55
N ARG A 162 -9.40 0.84 -10.43
CA ARG A 162 -9.61 0.37 -11.81
C ARG A 162 -8.33 0.49 -12.65
N LEU A 163 -7.55 1.58 -12.46
CA LEU A 163 -6.23 1.72 -13.08
C LEU A 163 -5.25 0.67 -12.54
N GLY A 164 -5.28 0.42 -11.22
CA GLY A 164 -4.48 -0.63 -10.57
C GLY A 164 -4.77 -2.01 -11.14
N TYR A 165 -6.05 -2.34 -11.38
CA TYR A 165 -6.42 -3.58 -12.06
C TYR A 165 -5.87 -3.64 -13.49
N ALA A 166 -6.09 -2.60 -14.28
CA ALA A 166 -5.62 -2.56 -15.67
C ALA A 166 -4.09 -2.71 -15.76
N ALA A 167 -3.35 -2.11 -14.83
CA ALA A 167 -1.90 -2.27 -14.73
C ALA A 167 -1.50 -3.69 -14.30
N GLY A 168 -2.23 -4.31 -13.36
CA GLY A 168 -1.99 -5.68 -12.92
C GLY A 168 -2.31 -6.73 -13.98
N ALA A 169 -3.34 -6.48 -14.79
CA ALA A 169 -3.76 -7.36 -15.88
C ALA A 169 -2.90 -7.21 -17.15
N ALA A 170 -2.06 -6.17 -17.23
CA ALA A 170 -1.19 -5.96 -18.39
C ALA A 170 -0.18 -7.11 -18.52
N PRO A 171 0.29 -7.41 -19.75
CA PRO A 171 1.38 -8.37 -19.96
C PRO A 171 2.60 -8.04 -19.10
N GLU A 172 3.37 -9.05 -18.73
CA GLU A 172 4.53 -8.92 -17.82
C GLU A 172 5.51 -7.82 -18.21
N THR A 173 5.74 -7.65 -19.50
CA THR A 173 6.57 -6.56 -20.06
C THR A 173 6.04 -5.15 -19.76
N SER A 174 4.78 -5.02 -19.35
CA SER A 174 4.14 -3.74 -19.04
C SER A 174 3.95 -3.52 -17.53
N ARG A 175 4.28 -4.49 -16.68
CA ARG A 175 4.09 -4.45 -15.22
C ARG A 175 5.12 -3.59 -14.48
N GLY A 176 6.12 -3.06 -15.16
CA GLY A 176 7.33 -2.48 -14.57
C GLY A 176 7.19 -1.10 -13.92
N PHE A 177 6.00 -0.47 -13.86
CA PHE A 177 5.89 0.90 -13.35
C PHE A 177 5.23 1.06 -11.97
N GLY A 178 5.27 0.01 -11.14
CA GLY A 178 4.95 0.13 -9.72
C GLY A 178 3.47 0.27 -9.37
N LEU A 179 2.54 0.13 -10.33
CA LEU A 179 1.10 0.09 -10.08
C LEU A 179 0.56 -1.33 -9.86
N ASN A 180 1.41 -2.34 -9.97
CA ASN A 180 1.06 -3.74 -9.74
C ASN A 180 1.23 -4.07 -8.26
N SER A 181 0.15 -4.45 -7.60
CA SER A 181 0.15 -4.80 -6.17
C SER A 181 1.11 -5.95 -5.84
N ASP A 182 1.28 -6.96 -6.71
CA ASP A 182 2.16 -8.09 -6.46
C ASP A 182 3.65 -7.67 -6.43
N GLY A 183 4.11 -6.94 -7.45
CA GLY A 183 5.48 -6.42 -7.47
C GLY A 183 5.75 -5.39 -6.37
N PHE A 184 4.74 -4.58 -6.02
CA PHE A 184 4.82 -3.64 -4.92
C PHE A 184 5.02 -4.37 -3.59
N ASN A 185 4.21 -5.40 -3.32
CA ASN A 185 4.27 -6.19 -2.10
C ASN A 185 5.57 -7.01 -2.00
N CYS A 186 6.07 -7.52 -3.12
CA CYS A 186 7.39 -8.13 -3.14
C CYS A 186 8.47 -7.16 -2.68
N ALA A 187 8.48 -5.94 -3.20
CA ALA A 187 9.46 -4.92 -2.82
C ALA A 187 9.34 -4.49 -1.35
N LEU A 188 8.12 -4.39 -0.81
CA LEU A 188 7.90 -4.20 0.63
C LEU A 188 8.47 -5.36 1.44
N CYS A 189 8.14 -6.59 1.04
CA CYS A 189 8.53 -7.81 1.73
C CYS A 189 10.04 -7.99 1.82
N VAL A 190 10.78 -7.76 0.72
CA VAL A 190 12.25 -7.84 0.70
C VAL A 190 12.94 -6.65 1.38
N GLY A 191 12.19 -5.62 1.71
CA GLY A 191 12.69 -4.42 2.36
C GLY A 191 13.37 -3.43 1.41
N ALA A 192 12.97 -3.41 0.13
CA ALA A 192 13.56 -2.52 -0.87
C ALA A 192 13.20 -1.05 -0.66
N TYR A 193 12.03 -0.78 -0.13
CA TYR A 193 11.51 0.53 0.28
C TYR A 193 10.35 0.36 1.28
N ASN A 194 9.93 1.45 1.92
CA ASN A 194 8.72 1.49 2.74
C ASN A 194 8.23 2.93 2.96
N TYR A 195 7.13 3.04 3.67
CA TYR A 195 6.63 4.28 4.23
C TYR A 195 6.31 4.03 5.70
N LEU A 196 7.19 4.53 6.59
CA LEU A 196 7.02 4.30 8.01
C LEU A 196 6.11 5.36 8.62
N PHE A 197 5.46 5.00 9.72
CA PHE A 197 4.80 5.98 10.56
C PHE A 197 5.09 5.71 12.04
N ARG A 198 5.31 6.79 12.79
CA ARG A 198 5.56 6.76 14.23
C ARG A 198 4.36 7.33 14.97
N ILE A 199 3.76 6.53 15.82
CA ILE A 199 2.65 6.92 16.69
C ILE A 199 3.26 7.32 18.04
N SER A 200 3.04 8.56 18.47
CA SER A 200 3.54 9.10 19.74
C SER A 200 2.37 9.65 20.56
N GLY A 201 2.45 9.50 21.87
CA GLY A 201 1.40 9.96 22.79
C GLY A 201 0.22 9.00 22.93
N TYR A 202 0.22 7.86 22.24
CA TYR A 202 -0.86 6.87 22.31
C TYR A 202 -0.89 6.17 23.68
N ASN A 203 -2.07 6.10 24.30
CA ASN A 203 -2.29 5.48 25.60
C ASN A 203 -2.43 3.95 25.56
N GLY A 204 -2.53 3.34 24.37
CA GLY A 204 -2.68 1.89 24.17
C GLY A 204 -4.12 1.37 24.27
N GLU A 205 -5.08 2.23 24.51
CA GLU A 205 -6.49 1.88 24.68
C GLU A 205 -7.29 2.01 23.37
N ALA A 206 -8.51 1.52 23.37
CA ALA A 206 -9.39 1.59 22.21
C ALA A 206 -9.74 3.03 21.80
N ASN A 207 -9.65 3.99 22.72
CA ASN A 207 -9.93 5.38 22.45
C ASN A 207 -8.81 6.28 22.98
N ASP A 208 -8.33 7.18 22.12
CA ASP A 208 -7.38 8.23 22.45
C ASP A 208 -7.70 9.46 21.59
N ASP A 209 -8.00 10.56 22.23
CA ASP A 209 -8.49 11.76 21.55
C ASP A 209 -7.38 12.51 20.80
N ARG A 210 -6.12 12.28 21.14
CA ARG A 210 -5.02 12.98 20.51
C ARG A 210 -3.70 12.20 20.55
N VAL A 211 -3.28 11.72 19.40
CA VAL A 211 -1.96 11.15 19.18
C VAL A 211 -1.22 11.97 18.10
N ARG A 212 0.10 11.92 18.12
CA ARG A 212 0.91 12.46 17.03
C ARG A 212 1.38 11.33 16.14
N VAL A 213 1.22 11.50 14.84
CA VAL A 213 1.77 10.57 13.84
C VAL A 213 2.75 11.30 12.93
N ASP A 214 4.00 10.88 12.96
CA ASP A 214 5.05 11.32 12.04
C ASP A 214 5.19 10.31 10.90
N LEU A 215 5.30 10.79 9.66
CA LEU A 215 5.39 10.00 8.44
C LEU A 215 6.79 10.05 7.87
N TYR A 216 7.38 8.88 7.54
CA TYR A 216 8.77 8.77 7.11
C TYR A 216 8.89 7.89 5.86
N PRO A 217 9.05 8.46 4.66
CA PRO A 217 9.51 7.70 3.50
C PRO A 217 10.84 6.99 3.82
N SER A 218 10.93 5.71 3.52
CA SER A 218 12.09 4.87 3.83
C SER A 218 12.71 4.31 2.55
N PRO A 219 14.03 4.50 2.33
CA PRO A 219 14.74 3.91 1.19
C PRO A 219 15.05 2.42 1.36
N GLY A 220 14.43 1.76 2.33
CA GLY A 220 14.55 0.34 2.56
C GLY A 220 15.27 -0.04 3.84
N LEU A 221 15.48 -1.32 4.01
CA LEU A 221 16.22 -1.89 5.14
C LEU A 221 17.70 -1.48 5.11
N ASP A 222 18.33 -1.41 6.28
CA ASP A 222 19.78 -1.25 6.39
C ASP A 222 20.52 -2.39 5.64
N ARG A 223 19.95 -3.58 5.70
CA ARG A 223 20.39 -4.77 4.99
C ARG A 223 19.19 -5.45 4.34
N LEU A 224 19.19 -5.53 3.03
CA LEU A 224 18.16 -6.26 2.28
C LEU A 224 18.19 -7.75 2.64
N LEU A 225 17.02 -8.39 2.53
CA LEU A 225 16.91 -9.84 2.65
C LEU A 225 17.67 -10.55 1.51
N PRO A 226 18.07 -11.83 1.70
CA PRO A 226 19.00 -12.52 0.78
C PRO A 226 18.33 -13.12 -0.46
N TRP A 227 17.18 -12.61 -0.88
CA TRP A 227 16.42 -13.05 -2.05
C TRP A 227 15.98 -11.84 -2.88
N ASP A 228 15.52 -12.06 -4.12
CA ASP A 228 15.25 -10.99 -5.09
C ASP A 228 13.88 -11.17 -5.76
N CYS A 229 13.12 -10.11 -5.85
CA CYS A 229 11.81 -10.07 -6.51
C CYS A 229 11.84 -10.41 -8.00
N ALA A 230 12.98 -10.27 -8.67
CA ALA A 230 13.10 -10.57 -10.09
C ALA A 230 13.23 -12.07 -10.37
N THR A 231 13.78 -12.85 -9.42
CA THR A 231 14.12 -14.27 -9.61
C THR A 231 13.34 -15.19 -8.69
N ASP A 232 12.83 -14.68 -7.57
CA ASP A 232 12.25 -15.50 -6.53
C ASP A 232 10.74 -15.28 -6.43
N ASP A 233 10.00 -16.35 -6.14
CA ASP A 233 8.59 -16.25 -5.74
C ASP A 233 8.54 -15.75 -4.30
N TRP A 234 8.35 -14.45 -4.12
CA TRP A 234 8.39 -13.77 -2.82
C TRP A 234 7.43 -14.37 -1.79
N LYS A 235 6.31 -14.96 -2.24
CA LYS A 235 5.32 -15.61 -1.36
C LYS A 235 5.87 -16.87 -0.68
N LYS A 236 7.01 -17.39 -1.14
CA LYS A 236 7.71 -18.55 -0.55
C LYS A 236 8.87 -18.15 0.34
N HIS A 237 9.18 -16.87 0.44
CA HIS A 237 10.29 -16.35 1.24
C HIS A 237 9.79 -15.57 2.45
N PRO A 238 10.58 -15.53 3.55
CA PRO A 238 10.23 -14.71 4.70
C PRO A 238 10.36 -13.22 4.34
N CYS A 239 9.37 -12.44 4.75
CA CYS A 239 9.44 -11.00 4.71
C CYS A 239 10.22 -10.44 5.90
N PHE A 240 10.45 -9.13 5.90
CA PHE A 240 11.03 -8.43 7.04
C PHE A 240 10.20 -8.64 8.32
N THR A 241 10.85 -8.46 9.46
CA THR A 241 10.28 -8.61 10.79
C THR A 241 10.34 -7.28 11.56
N SER A 242 9.75 -7.23 12.76
CA SER A 242 9.81 -6.05 13.63
C SER A 242 11.23 -5.65 14.06
N ASP A 243 12.19 -6.58 14.01
CA ASP A 243 13.57 -6.34 14.42
C ASP A 243 14.46 -5.78 13.31
N ASP A 244 14.00 -5.88 12.07
CA ASP A 244 14.73 -5.36 10.92
C ASP A 244 14.73 -3.83 10.93
N LYS A 245 15.92 -3.24 10.68
CA LYS A 245 16.13 -1.79 10.77
C LYS A 245 15.86 -1.11 9.45
N TRP A 246 14.91 -0.18 9.47
CA TRP A 246 14.51 0.62 8.32
C TRP A 246 15.26 1.95 8.29
N GLN A 247 15.92 2.25 7.18
CA GLN A 247 16.51 3.56 6.95
C GLN A 247 15.43 4.62 6.80
N ILE A 248 15.76 5.85 7.17
CA ILE A 248 14.84 6.98 7.11
C ILE A 248 15.45 8.03 6.18
N ARG A 249 14.64 8.55 5.31
CA ARG A 249 15.02 9.62 4.42
C ARG A 249 15.45 10.87 5.21
N GLU A 250 16.69 11.36 4.99
CA GLU A 250 17.30 12.40 5.84
C GLU A 250 16.59 13.75 5.71
N ASP A 251 16.21 14.16 4.50
CA ASP A 251 15.64 15.47 4.21
C ASP A 251 14.23 15.69 4.79
N ILE A 252 13.55 14.58 5.19
CA ILE A 252 12.25 14.64 5.86
C ILE A 252 12.36 14.93 7.37
N LEU A 253 13.53 14.77 7.95
CA LEU A 253 13.75 14.93 9.38
C LEU A 253 13.85 16.43 9.76
N THR A 254 13.41 16.77 10.97
CA THR A 254 13.53 18.11 11.54
C THR A 254 14.93 18.39 12.11
N GLY A 255 15.78 17.37 12.20
CA GLY A 255 17.15 17.45 12.69
C GLY A 255 17.93 16.17 12.43
N PRO A 256 19.20 16.08 12.82
CA PRO A 256 19.99 14.86 12.65
C PRO A 256 19.54 13.75 13.62
N VAL A 257 19.72 12.50 13.22
CA VAL A 257 19.60 11.35 14.12
C VAL A 257 20.66 11.50 15.22
N THR A 258 20.28 11.33 16.48
CA THR A 258 21.20 11.49 17.61
C THR A 258 22.25 10.37 17.66
N ALA A 259 23.34 10.57 18.39
CA ALA A 259 24.33 9.52 18.61
C ALA A 259 23.75 8.29 19.36
N ALA A 260 22.68 8.48 20.13
CA ALA A 260 21.94 7.40 20.78
C ALA A 260 20.97 6.65 19.83
N GLY A 261 20.81 7.13 18.59
CA GLY A 261 19.92 6.53 17.59
C GLY A 261 18.49 7.05 17.65
N ASP A 262 18.22 8.11 18.41
CA ASP A 262 16.87 8.70 18.45
C ASP A 262 16.55 9.37 17.13
N ILE A 263 15.39 9.04 16.58
CA ILE A 263 14.89 9.58 15.33
C ILE A 263 14.15 10.89 15.61
N PRO A 264 14.58 12.02 15.01
CA PRO A 264 13.86 13.29 15.11
C PRO A 264 12.43 13.21 14.56
N ALA A 265 11.61 14.21 14.86
CA ALA A 265 10.29 14.35 14.27
C ALA A 265 10.39 14.49 12.76
N SER A 266 9.35 14.03 12.06
CA SER A 266 9.21 14.27 10.63
C SER A 266 8.66 15.68 10.35
N LYS A 267 9.01 16.23 9.20
CA LYS A 267 8.36 17.42 8.62
C LYS A 267 6.96 17.09 8.09
N LEU A 268 6.68 15.79 7.82
CA LEU A 268 5.35 15.29 7.48
C LEU A 268 4.73 14.67 8.71
N PHE A 269 3.71 15.30 9.28
CA PHE A 269 3.07 14.80 10.49
C PHE A 269 1.62 15.25 10.60
N ASP A 270 0.86 14.51 11.40
CA ASP A 270 -0.42 14.90 11.95
C ASP A 270 -0.30 14.93 13.48
N ASP A 271 -0.43 16.09 14.11
CA ASP A 271 -0.38 16.26 15.56
C ASP A 271 -1.76 16.24 16.21
N ALA A 272 -2.77 15.96 15.41
CA ALA A 272 -4.17 15.91 15.78
C ALA A 272 -4.83 14.58 15.36
N ALA A 273 -4.04 13.55 15.07
CA ALA A 273 -4.53 12.20 14.86
C ALA A 273 -5.21 11.68 16.14
N TYR A 274 -6.04 10.67 16.02
CA TYR A 274 -6.74 10.08 17.16
C TYR A 274 -6.97 8.58 16.95
N VAL A 275 -7.29 7.88 18.03
CA VAL A 275 -7.73 6.48 17.98
C VAL A 275 -9.16 6.41 18.48
N ARG A 276 -10.05 5.77 17.72
CA ARG A 276 -11.45 5.51 18.11
C ARG A 276 -11.78 4.04 17.84
N ASP A 277 -12.30 3.38 18.86
CA ASP A 277 -12.67 1.96 18.80
C ASP A 277 -11.54 1.07 18.24
N GLY A 278 -10.30 1.37 18.66
CA GLY A 278 -9.08 0.71 18.20
C GLY A 278 -8.57 1.16 16.83
N THR A 279 -9.26 2.08 16.15
CA THR A 279 -8.87 2.57 14.83
C THR A 279 -8.12 3.89 14.93
N LEU A 280 -6.89 3.89 14.50
CA LEU A 280 -6.08 5.08 14.27
C LEU A 280 -6.61 5.83 13.05
N VAL A 281 -6.77 7.14 13.19
CA VAL A 281 -7.18 8.05 12.11
C VAL A 281 -6.12 9.14 11.98
N ILE A 282 -5.57 9.27 10.79
CA ILE A 282 -4.52 10.24 10.45
C ILE A 282 -5.02 11.10 9.30
N THR A 283 -4.83 12.41 9.41
CA THR A 283 -5.03 13.36 8.32
C THR A 283 -3.66 13.91 7.92
N PRO A 284 -3.00 13.32 6.90
CA PRO A 284 -1.70 13.81 6.45
C PRO A 284 -1.78 15.29 6.01
N PRO A 285 -0.67 16.01 6.01
CA PRO A 285 -0.61 17.35 5.44
C PRO A 285 -1.17 17.40 4.02
N GLU A 286 -1.77 18.51 3.64
CA GLU A 286 -2.25 18.76 2.28
C GLU A 286 -1.13 18.52 1.26
N ASN A 287 -1.45 17.92 0.12
CA ASN A 287 -0.51 17.62 -0.95
C ASN A 287 0.65 16.70 -0.51
N THR A 288 0.39 15.77 0.39
CA THR A 288 1.42 14.81 0.80
C THR A 288 1.84 13.94 -0.38
N LEU A 289 3.13 13.96 -0.68
CA LEU A 289 3.71 13.05 -1.65
C LEU A 289 3.82 11.65 -1.03
N PHE A 290 2.96 10.75 -1.46
CA PHE A 290 3.00 9.34 -1.11
C PHE A 290 4.00 8.64 -2.03
N TRP A 291 5.22 8.51 -1.55
CA TRP A 291 6.35 8.01 -2.32
C TRP A 291 7.16 7.02 -1.50
N PHE A 292 7.48 5.91 -2.12
CA PHE A 292 8.33 4.86 -1.57
C PHE A 292 9.71 4.92 -2.24
N PRO A 293 10.66 5.65 -1.68
CA PRO A 293 11.97 5.85 -2.29
C PRO A 293 12.83 4.60 -2.14
N GLY A 294 13.17 3.94 -3.23
CA GLY A 294 14.12 2.82 -3.21
C GLY A 294 15.55 3.28 -3.44
N LYS A 295 16.53 2.57 -2.90
CA LYS A 295 17.97 2.81 -3.15
C LYS A 295 18.42 2.38 -4.55
N ARG A 296 17.70 1.47 -5.18
CA ARG A 296 18.00 0.92 -6.50
C ARG A 296 16.98 1.46 -7.48
N ALA A 297 17.41 1.70 -8.72
CA ALA A 297 16.53 2.16 -9.80
C ALA A 297 15.29 1.27 -10.00
N LEU A 298 15.41 -0.02 -9.68
CA LEU A 298 14.33 -1.02 -9.74
C LEU A 298 13.32 -0.95 -8.60
N ALA A 299 13.59 -0.18 -7.55
CA ALA A 299 12.79 -0.17 -6.32
C ALA A 299 12.04 1.14 -6.07
N THR A 300 11.96 2.05 -7.03
CA THR A 300 11.17 3.27 -6.85
C THR A 300 9.73 2.99 -7.23
N ALA A 301 8.85 2.99 -6.23
CA ALA A 301 7.43 2.94 -6.50
C ALA A 301 6.94 4.27 -7.08
N TYR A 302 5.85 4.18 -7.81
CA TYR A 302 5.18 5.33 -8.42
C TYR A 302 4.82 6.39 -7.37
N PRO A 303 5.39 7.60 -7.44
CA PRO A 303 5.08 8.67 -6.51
C PRO A 303 3.75 9.31 -6.87
N LEU A 304 2.89 9.51 -5.88
CA LEU A 304 1.58 10.09 -6.05
C LEU A 304 1.33 11.18 -5.01
N THR A 305 1.01 12.39 -5.44
CA THR A 305 0.56 13.45 -4.54
C THR A 305 -0.91 13.20 -4.20
N ILE A 306 -1.19 13.04 -2.90
CA ILE A 306 -2.55 12.81 -2.40
C ILE A 306 -3.10 14.11 -1.81
N GLN A 307 -4.22 14.53 -2.37
CA GLN A 307 -5.01 15.67 -1.94
C GLN A 307 -6.05 15.21 -0.92
N LYS A 308 -6.28 16.01 0.15
CA LYS A 308 -7.27 15.69 1.17
C LYS A 308 -7.14 14.24 1.66
N GLY A 309 -5.90 13.80 1.87
CA GLY A 309 -5.60 12.44 2.28
C GLY A 309 -6.19 12.08 3.65
N ILE A 310 -6.55 10.82 3.81
CA ILE A 310 -6.88 10.22 5.08
C ILE A 310 -6.29 8.83 5.16
N VAL A 311 -5.77 8.48 6.33
CA VAL A 311 -5.26 7.13 6.61
C VAL A 311 -5.96 6.60 7.84
N THR A 312 -6.50 5.40 7.73
CA THR A 312 -7.07 4.69 8.88
C THR A 312 -6.41 3.33 9.02
N ALA A 313 -6.30 2.81 10.25
CA ALA A 313 -5.87 1.45 10.48
C ALA A 313 -6.28 0.97 11.87
N LYS A 314 -6.74 -0.26 11.98
CA LYS A 314 -7.03 -0.89 13.27
C LYS A 314 -5.75 -1.31 13.95
N LEU A 315 -5.48 -0.77 15.13
CA LEU A 315 -4.30 -1.10 15.91
C LEU A 315 -4.56 -2.30 16.81
N GLU A 316 -3.71 -3.30 16.73
CA GLU A 316 -3.78 -4.51 17.57
C GLU A 316 -2.39 -4.86 18.11
N ARG A 317 -2.31 -5.22 19.38
CA ARG A 317 -1.09 -5.78 19.95
C ARG A 317 -1.21 -7.29 20.03
N GLY A 318 -0.33 -7.98 19.31
CA GLY A 318 -0.30 -9.43 19.28
C GLY A 318 0.11 -10.04 20.64
N LYS A 319 -0.10 -11.33 20.81
CA LYS A 319 0.37 -12.09 22.00
C LYS A 319 1.89 -12.09 22.13
N ASP A 320 2.59 -11.87 21.04
CA ASP A 320 4.04 -11.67 20.95
C ASP A 320 4.50 -10.27 21.39
N GLY A 321 3.56 -9.41 21.76
CA GLY A 321 3.83 -8.02 22.16
C GLY A 321 4.04 -7.06 20.99
N VAL A 322 4.05 -7.54 19.76
CA VAL A 322 4.26 -6.74 18.53
C VAL A 322 2.97 -6.06 18.10
N TRP A 323 3.06 -4.76 17.80
CA TRP A 323 1.93 -4.01 17.24
C TRP A 323 1.74 -4.31 15.76
N ARG A 324 0.48 -4.41 15.37
CA ARG A 324 0.04 -4.57 13.98
C ARG A 324 -1.04 -3.57 13.65
N ALA A 325 -1.02 -3.10 12.40
CA ALA A 325 -2.11 -2.32 11.82
C ALA A 325 -2.80 -3.18 10.77
N LYS A 326 -4.08 -3.41 10.95
CA LYS A 326 -4.93 -4.21 10.06
C LYS A 326 -6.02 -3.32 9.48
N ASP A 327 -6.69 -3.81 8.45
CA ASP A 327 -7.80 -3.13 7.78
C ASP A 327 -7.45 -1.65 7.48
N GLY A 328 -6.17 -1.42 7.15
CA GLY A 328 -5.66 -0.09 6.85
C GLY A 328 -6.18 0.40 5.50
N ILE A 329 -6.52 1.68 5.41
CA ILE A 329 -6.88 2.34 4.15
C ILE A 329 -6.11 3.66 4.08
N VAL A 330 -5.38 3.86 2.98
CA VAL A 330 -4.94 5.19 2.53
C VAL A 330 -5.93 5.65 1.47
N ALA A 331 -6.62 6.75 1.69
CA ALA A 331 -7.58 7.28 0.73
C ALA A 331 -7.39 8.77 0.49
N GLY A 332 -7.93 9.27 -0.61
CA GLY A 332 -7.84 10.67 -0.97
C GLY A 332 -8.10 10.91 -2.46
N ARG A 333 -7.52 11.97 -2.99
CA ARG A 333 -7.71 12.41 -4.36
C ARG A 333 -6.36 12.66 -5.02
N ALA A 334 -6.27 12.42 -6.33
CA ALA A 334 -5.11 12.81 -7.11
C ALA A 334 -5.59 13.57 -8.35
N THR A 335 -5.05 14.77 -8.58
CA THR A 335 -5.35 15.50 -9.80
C THR A 335 -4.74 14.79 -11.01
N ARG A 336 -5.30 15.03 -12.20
CA ARG A 336 -4.68 14.54 -13.44
C ARG A 336 -3.19 14.92 -13.49
N GLN A 337 -2.86 16.15 -13.09
CA GLN A 337 -1.47 16.63 -13.09
C GLN A 337 -0.58 15.84 -12.12
N ASP A 338 -1.07 15.52 -10.92
CA ASP A 338 -0.32 14.72 -9.94
C ASP A 338 -0.03 13.32 -10.47
N VAL A 339 -1.02 12.67 -11.10
CA VAL A 339 -0.84 11.34 -11.70
C VAL A 339 0.21 11.39 -12.82
N ILE A 340 0.09 12.33 -13.75
CA ILE A 340 1.03 12.46 -14.87
C ILE A 340 2.45 12.84 -14.39
N LYS A 341 2.55 13.72 -13.40
CA LYS A 341 3.82 14.05 -12.77
C LYS A 341 4.49 12.83 -12.16
N GLY A 342 3.71 11.97 -11.50
CA GLY A 342 4.22 10.71 -10.96
C GLY A 342 4.85 9.81 -12.02
N LEU A 343 4.24 9.68 -13.21
CA LEU A 343 4.81 8.94 -14.32
C LEU A 343 6.17 9.52 -14.77
N ARG A 344 6.23 10.84 -14.98
CA ARG A 344 7.47 11.51 -15.39
C ARG A 344 8.59 11.35 -14.37
N LEU A 345 8.26 11.37 -13.08
CA LEU A 345 9.22 11.18 -12.00
C LEU A 345 9.84 9.79 -11.97
N VAL A 346 9.12 8.76 -12.41
CA VAL A 346 9.67 7.40 -12.55
C VAL A 346 10.20 7.09 -13.95
N GLY A 347 10.27 8.10 -14.83
CA GLY A 347 10.86 7.99 -16.17
C GLY A 347 9.94 7.44 -17.25
N ILE A 348 8.64 7.39 -16.99
CA ILE A 348 7.63 7.09 -17.99
C ILE A 348 7.22 8.41 -18.64
N CYS A 349 7.83 8.70 -19.78
CA CYS A 349 7.70 9.96 -20.52
C CYS A 349 6.70 9.81 -21.68
N GLU A 350 6.43 10.89 -22.38
CA GLU A 350 5.41 10.97 -23.45
C GLU A 350 5.63 9.99 -24.60
N ASP A 351 6.86 9.59 -24.85
CA ASP A 351 7.25 8.58 -25.86
C ASP A 351 6.95 7.13 -25.43
N ASN A 352 6.62 6.92 -24.17
CA ASN A 352 6.31 5.61 -23.62
C ASN A 352 4.81 5.29 -23.78
N LYS A 353 4.49 4.11 -24.33
CA LYS A 353 3.09 3.66 -24.50
C LYS A 353 2.27 3.65 -23.20
N ASN A 354 2.92 3.40 -22.06
CA ASN A 354 2.26 3.38 -20.76
C ASN A 354 1.85 4.79 -20.32
N TYR A 355 2.61 5.82 -20.72
CA TYR A 355 2.23 7.21 -20.45
C TYR A 355 0.89 7.55 -21.10
N ALA A 356 0.77 7.33 -22.41
CA ALA A 356 -0.45 7.61 -23.15
C ALA A 356 -1.67 6.82 -22.61
N PHE A 357 -1.46 5.57 -22.22
CA PHE A 357 -2.50 4.75 -21.61
C PHE A 357 -3.01 5.33 -20.28
N VAL A 358 -2.10 5.68 -19.36
CA VAL A 358 -2.48 6.24 -18.06
C VAL A 358 -3.10 7.62 -18.22
N GLU A 359 -2.56 8.48 -19.09
CA GLU A 359 -3.10 9.81 -19.37
C GLU A 359 -4.52 9.73 -19.90
N ASP A 360 -4.78 8.87 -20.88
CA ASP A 360 -6.11 8.65 -21.45
C ASP A 360 -7.08 8.12 -20.38
N PHE A 361 -6.65 7.11 -19.60
CA PHE A 361 -7.46 6.57 -18.52
C PHE A 361 -7.85 7.64 -17.51
N VAL A 362 -6.87 8.37 -16.96
CA VAL A 362 -7.15 9.39 -15.93
C VAL A 362 -8.03 10.51 -16.50
N THR A 363 -7.76 10.98 -17.71
CA THR A 363 -8.54 12.06 -18.34
C THR A 363 -10.02 11.66 -18.55
N LYS A 364 -10.28 10.41 -18.87
CA LYS A 364 -11.65 9.92 -19.09
C LYS A 364 -12.40 9.54 -17.80
N ASN A 365 -11.69 9.32 -16.71
CA ASN A 365 -12.26 8.80 -15.47
C ASN A 365 -12.10 9.76 -14.28
N LEU A 366 -11.99 11.06 -14.52
CA LEU A 366 -12.07 12.05 -13.45
C LEU A 366 -13.45 11.97 -12.82
N ASP A 367 -13.55 11.76 -11.53
CA ASP A 367 -14.80 11.44 -10.83
C ASP A 367 -15.11 12.38 -9.65
N ILE A 368 -14.14 13.18 -9.21
CA ILE A 368 -14.24 13.96 -7.97
C ILE A 368 -13.52 15.30 -8.12
N LEU A 369 -13.79 16.26 -7.24
CA LEU A 369 -13.03 17.51 -7.14
C LEU A 369 -11.88 17.40 -6.13
N ALA A 370 -10.70 17.89 -6.48
CA ALA A 370 -9.52 17.96 -5.60
C ALA A 370 -9.83 18.75 -4.31
N SER A 371 -10.63 19.81 -4.42
CA SER A 371 -11.03 20.64 -3.28
C SER A 371 -11.85 19.90 -2.22
N GLY A 372 -12.45 18.76 -2.56
CA GLY A 372 -13.40 18.05 -1.72
C GLY A 372 -14.78 18.70 -1.62
N GLU A 373 -15.03 19.72 -2.41
CA GLU A 373 -16.33 20.36 -2.52
C GLU A 373 -17.27 19.52 -3.41
N LYS A 374 -18.58 19.63 -3.16
CA LYS A 374 -19.60 19.13 -4.06
C LYS A 374 -20.09 20.28 -4.93
N ASN A 375 -19.86 20.20 -6.23
CA ASN A 375 -20.32 21.20 -7.19
C ASN A 375 -20.60 20.57 -8.58
N PRO A 376 -21.84 20.18 -8.86
CA PRO A 376 -22.22 19.53 -10.11
C PRO A 376 -21.97 20.36 -11.38
N ASP A 377 -21.77 21.67 -11.26
CA ASP A 377 -21.52 22.55 -12.40
C ASP A 377 -20.02 22.69 -12.73
N LYS A 378 -19.15 22.36 -11.77
CA LYS A 378 -17.69 22.42 -11.93
C LYS A 378 -17.16 21.11 -12.53
N PRO A 379 -16.36 21.15 -13.61
CA PRO A 379 -15.74 19.94 -14.16
C PRO A 379 -14.93 19.17 -13.10
N CYS A 380 -15.08 17.84 -13.07
CA CYS A 380 -14.23 16.97 -12.25
C CYS A 380 -12.77 17.16 -12.66
N ASP A 381 -11.86 17.26 -11.70
CA ASP A 381 -10.45 17.54 -11.91
C ASP A 381 -9.50 16.51 -11.28
N SER A 382 -10.04 15.55 -10.57
CA SER A 382 -9.29 14.54 -9.83
C SER A 382 -9.89 13.15 -9.98
N ILE A 383 -9.07 12.16 -9.71
CA ILE A 383 -9.44 10.76 -9.59
C ILE A 383 -9.40 10.38 -8.11
N SER A 384 -10.44 9.68 -7.66
CA SER A 384 -10.49 9.13 -6.30
C SER A 384 -9.56 7.94 -6.12
N LEU A 385 -9.07 7.72 -4.92
CA LEU A 385 -8.21 6.58 -4.60
C LEU A 385 -8.49 6.00 -3.22
N GLY A 386 -8.27 4.67 -3.13
CA GLY A 386 -8.28 3.90 -1.90
C GLY A 386 -7.28 2.76 -2.01
N PHE A 387 -6.34 2.68 -1.05
CA PHE A 387 -5.31 1.64 -1.00
C PHE A 387 -5.39 0.91 0.33
N PRO A 388 -5.91 -0.33 0.36
CA PRO A 388 -5.84 -1.15 1.55
C PRO A 388 -4.40 -1.51 1.88
N PHE A 389 -4.09 -1.56 3.17
CA PHE A 389 -2.77 -1.96 3.62
C PHE A 389 -2.80 -2.70 4.96
N THR A 390 -1.73 -3.43 5.24
CA THR A 390 -1.37 -3.88 6.58
C THR A 390 -0.01 -3.33 6.96
N ALA A 391 0.23 -3.18 8.27
CA ALA A 391 1.53 -2.77 8.76
C ALA A 391 1.89 -3.52 10.04
N ILE A 392 3.19 -3.62 10.30
CA ILE A 392 3.72 -4.25 11.51
C ILE A 392 4.66 -3.27 12.21
N GLN A 393 4.79 -3.41 13.52
CA GLN A 393 5.80 -2.71 14.29
C GLN A 393 7.19 -2.86 13.64
N ALA A 394 7.95 -1.79 13.62
CA ALA A 394 9.23 -1.72 12.95
C ALA A 394 10.28 -1.05 13.84
N THR A 395 11.54 -1.34 13.56
CA THR A 395 12.67 -0.67 14.19
C THR A 395 13.25 0.38 13.25
N PRO A 396 13.28 1.66 13.66
CA PRO A 396 13.93 2.69 12.84
C PRO A 396 15.46 2.47 12.88
N GLY A 397 16.09 2.70 11.73
CA GLY A 397 17.54 2.64 11.55
C GLY A 397 18.16 4.03 11.40
N ARG A 398 19.25 4.11 10.64
CA ARG A 398 19.96 5.36 10.37
C ARG A 398 19.20 6.23 9.35
N SER A 399 19.52 7.52 9.30
CA SER A 399 19.11 8.37 8.19
C SER A 399 19.95 8.08 6.94
N GLU A 400 19.34 8.29 5.79
CA GLU A 400 19.96 8.07 4.48
C GLU A 400 19.57 9.20 3.52
N LYS A 401 20.54 9.69 2.76
CA LYS A 401 20.27 10.62 1.65
C LYS A 401 19.69 9.86 0.48
N VAL A 402 18.56 10.32 0.00
CA VAL A 402 17.92 9.77 -1.20
C VAL A 402 18.03 10.80 -2.30
N GLN A 403 18.39 10.34 -3.49
CA GLN A 403 18.42 11.21 -4.66
C GLN A 403 17.00 11.68 -4.99
N ASP A 404 16.86 12.98 -5.26
CA ASP A 404 15.59 13.54 -5.70
C ASP A 404 15.17 12.95 -7.06
N LEU A 405 13.87 12.72 -7.18
CA LEU A 405 13.30 12.33 -8.45
C LEU A 405 13.36 13.52 -9.43
N VAL A 406 13.78 13.24 -10.65
CA VAL A 406 13.88 14.26 -11.71
C VAL A 406 12.89 13.92 -12.81
N GLU A 407 12.01 14.86 -13.14
CA GLU A 407 11.06 14.69 -14.25
C GLU A 407 11.79 14.54 -15.60
N CYS A 408 11.15 13.87 -16.55
CA CYS A 408 11.68 13.61 -17.89
C CYS A 408 12.23 14.85 -18.59
N GLU A 409 11.54 15.97 -18.52
CA GLU A 409 11.90 17.23 -19.18
C GLU A 409 13.22 17.84 -18.67
N LYS A 410 13.61 17.48 -17.45
CA LYS A 410 14.85 17.93 -16.81
C LYS A 410 16.00 16.95 -16.99
N ARG A 411 15.75 15.78 -17.55
CA ARG A 411 16.82 14.85 -17.86
C ARG A 411 17.55 15.37 -19.09
N ALA A 412 18.88 15.56 -18.96
CA ALA A 412 19.71 15.81 -20.13
C ALA A 412 19.44 14.70 -21.16
N PRO A 413 19.44 14.98 -22.48
CA PRO A 413 19.39 13.93 -23.46
C PRO A 413 20.42 12.88 -23.05
N ALA A 414 19.99 11.64 -22.90
CA ALA A 414 20.91 10.56 -22.62
C ALA A 414 21.97 10.62 -23.72
N ASP A 415 23.20 10.96 -23.34
CA ASP A 415 24.34 10.71 -24.24
C ASP A 415 24.14 9.27 -24.67
N ALA A 416 23.94 9.06 -25.96
CA ALA A 416 23.59 7.77 -26.54
C ALA A 416 24.71 6.77 -26.25
N GLY A 417 24.79 6.24 -25.05
CA GLY A 417 25.88 5.37 -24.68
C GLY A 417 25.89 4.76 -23.30
N VAL A 418 25.23 5.33 -22.25
CA VAL A 418 25.31 4.68 -20.93
C VAL A 418 24.04 4.98 -20.14
N ASP A 419 23.39 3.89 -19.68
CA ASP A 419 22.32 3.85 -18.71
C ASP A 419 20.94 4.41 -19.10
N ALA A 420 20.34 3.86 -20.14
CA ALA A 420 18.91 3.64 -20.11
C ALA A 420 18.61 2.81 -18.86
N ALA A 421 17.69 3.30 -17.99
CA ALA A 421 17.17 2.48 -16.90
C ALA A 421 16.91 1.08 -17.47
N PRO A 422 17.38 0.00 -16.83
CA PRO A 422 17.34 -1.32 -17.44
C PRO A 422 15.89 -1.61 -17.83
N VAL A 423 15.65 -1.62 -19.12
CA VAL A 423 14.51 -2.32 -19.69
C VAL A 423 14.69 -3.74 -19.17
N PHE A 424 13.72 -4.24 -18.42
CA PHE A 424 13.66 -5.65 -18.07
C PHE A 424 13.63 -6.43 -19.39
N ASP A 425 14.79 -6.75 -19.90
CA ASP A 425 14.94 -7.73 -20.92
C ASP A 425 14.87 -9.07 -20.19
N ALA A 426 13.70 -9.68 -20.23
CA ALA A 426 13.53 -11.07 -19.86
C ALA A 426 14.35 -11.84 -20.92
N GLY A 427 15.60 -12.13 -20.55
CA GLY A 427 16.49 -12.94 -21.37
C GLY A 427 15.76 -14.20 -21.83
N THR A 428 15.62 -14.29 -23.13
CA THR A 428 15.46 -15.56 -23.83
C THR A 428 16.80 -16.29 -23.70
N ASP A 429 16.84 -17.31 -22.84
CA ASP A 429 17.58 -18.55 -23.06
C ASP A 429 16.89 -19.68 -22.25
#